data_da56a7232e3717536e868e51e987ffce
#
_entry.id   da56a7232e3717536e868e51e987ffce
#
_cell.length_a   1.000
_cell.length_b   1.000
_cell.length_c   1.000
_cell.angle_alpha   90.00
_cell.angle_beta   90.00
_cell.angle_gamma   90.00
#
_symmetry.space_group_name_H-M   'P 1'
#
loop_
_entity.id
_entity.type
_entity.pdbx_description
1 polymer ?
#
loop_
_entity_poly.entity_id
_entity_poly.type
_entity_poly.pdbx_seq_one_letter_code
_entity_poly.pdbx_strand_id
1 'polypeptide(L)'
;MSARVPPSDAPGWITASAENVHQQILSLLLAWGMSGEQARTSAAVMVDTDLSGVDSHGISMLMDYDQSRRKGKLNLHAKPRVLRETAVTALIDADAGLGHAAAVMGMRMAMERGRRQGVGIVTVRNSHHFGAAGYYSRMASAEGLLGLCLSSTRTINTVPTRGRVPVLGTNPIAFSAPARRNPPFTLDMATSSAASNKVKVYELRGHDIPGGWVVDEQGEQVTNAARAMEILFQRPKDIGGGLTPLGASAEMSSHKGYGLAMMVHILAGTLSGSSFSPVRVRTQRPQDPDNLGHFFCAIDPAAFRAPGEFEDDLDTVIDTLRTTPPARPGEPVLVHGDIETETRERRKAKGIPLPETLARKIRALCDDANVPFLLA
;
A
#
# COMPACT_ATOMS: atom_id res chain seq x y z
N MET A 1 -14.23 1.57 8.94
CA MET A 1 -14.11 2.96 9.41
C MET A 1 -12.66 3.27 9.66
N SER A 2 -12.06 4.18 8.90
CA SER A 2 -10.75 4.74 9.20
C SER A 2 -10.83 5.46 10.55
N ALA A 3 -9.89 5.24 11.46
CA ALA A 3 -9.78 6.05 12.67
C ALA A 3 -9.67 7.51 12.22
N ARG A 4 -10.64 8.36 12.58
CA ARG A 4 -10.57 9.79 12.25
C ARG A 4 -9.24 10.33 12.75
N VAL A 5 -8.43 10.85 11.83
CA VAL A 5 -7.21 11.58 12.18
C VAL A 5 -7.64 12.77 13.05
N PRO A 6 -6.98 13.03 14.19
CA PRO A 6 -7.31 14.18 15.03
C PRO A 6 -7.25 15.49 14.24
N PRO A 7 -7.92 16.55 14.70
CA PRO A 7 -7.76 17.89 14.16
C PRO A 7 -6.29 18.29 14.10
N SER A 8 -5.93 19.11 13.12
CA SER A 8 -4.56 19.59 12.87
C SER A 8 -3.92 20.35 14.06
N ASP A 9 -4.71 20.75 15.02
CA ASP A 9 -4.38 21.51 16.22
C ASP A 9 -4.44 20.69 17.53
N ALA A 10 -4.60 19.36 17.40
CA ALA A 10 -4.57 18.48 18.57
C ALA A 10 -3.17 18.45 19.23
N PRO A 11 -3.06 18.48 20.56
CA PRO A 11 -1.77 18.35 21.26
C PRO A 11 -1.01 17.09 20.81
N GLY A 12 0.30 17.25 20.57
CA GLY A 12 1.16 16.15 20.11
C GLY A 12 1.16 15.92 18.58
N TRP A 13 0.60 16.86 17.81
CA TRP A 13 0.60 16.86 16.34
C TRP A 13 1.19 18.16 15.79
N ILE A 14 1.89 18.05 14.66
CA ILE A 14 2.29 19.18 13.83
C ILE A 14 1.57 19.07 12.48
N THR A 15 1.49 20.17 11.76
CA THR A 15 0.92 20.20 10.41
C THR A 15 1.96 20.74 9.44
N ALA A 16 2.25 20.01 8.38
CA ALA A 16 3.17 20.43 7.33
C ALA A 16 2.43 20.53 5.97
N SER A 17 2.82 21.50 5.14
CA SER A 17 2.30 21.58 3.78
C SER A 17 2.74 20.36 2.97
N ALA A 18 1.95 19.98 1.95
CA ALA A 18 2.32 18.88 1.05
C ALA A 18 3.67 19.16 0.37
N GLU A 19 3.96 20.43 0.05
CA GLU A 19 5.24 20.85 -0.52
C GLU A 19 6.41 20.59 0.46
N ASN A 20 6.28 20.99 1.73
CA ASN A 20 7.33 20.75 2.72
C ASN A 20 7.56 19.25 2.96
N VAL A 21 6.48 18.45 2.99
CA VAL A 21 6.59 16.98 3.10
C VAL A 21 7.32 16.41 1.88
N HIS A 22 6.98 16.88 0.66
CA HIS A 22 7.66 16.47 -0.56
C HIS A 22 9.16 16.81 -0.54
N GLN A 23 9.50 18.05 -0.22
CA GLN A 23 10.89 18.50 -0.17
C GLN A 23 11.69 17.79 0.91
N GLN A 24 11.06 17.50 2.06
CA GLN A 24 11.71 16.74 3.13
C GLN A 24 12.05 15.31 2.70
N ILE A 25 11.10 14.61 2.07
CA ILE A 25 11.35 13.26 1.54
C ILE A 25 12.44 13.30 0.47
N LEU A 26 12.31 14.23 -0.48
CA LEU A 26 13.25 14.39 -1.59
C LEU A 26 14.67 14.66 -1.09
N SER A 27 14.85 15.60 -0.14
CA SER A 27 16.18 15.96 0.38
C SER A 27 16.85 14.77 1.07
N LEU A 28 16.10 13.99 1.88
CA LEU A 28 16.63 12.79 2.53
C LEU A 28 17.04 11.71 1.52
N LEU A 29 16.19 11.41 0.54
CA LEU A 29 16.50 10.40 -0.48
C LEU A 29 17.72 10.77 -1.33
N LEU A 30 17.87 12.05 -1.68
CA LEU A 30 19.04 12.56 -2.38
C LEU A 30 20.30 12.48 -1.52
N ALA A 31 20.23 12.88 -0.26
CA ALA A 31 21.36 12.80 0.67
C ALA A 31 21.81 11.35 0.92
N TRP A 32 20.88 10.39 0.83
CA TRP A 32 21.22 8.96 0.89
C TRP A 32 21.87 8.44 -0.40
N GLY A 33 21.94 9.24 -1.48
CA GLY A 33 22.58 8.89 -2.73
C GLY A 33 21.64 8.36 -3.82
N MET A 34 20.32 8.46 -3.63
CA MET A 34 19.36 8.07 -4.67
C MET A 34 19.44 9.02 -5.88
N SER A 35 19.25 8.51 -7.11
CA SER A 35 19.23 9.36 -8.30
C SER A 35 18.07 10.37 -8.24
N GLY A 36 18.27 11.57 -8.80
CA GLY A 36 17.30 12.66 -8.73
C GLY A 36 15.93 12.29 -9.30
N GLU A 37 15.86 11.49 -10.34
CA GLU A 37 14.59 11.03 -10.94
C GLU A 37 13.85 10.08 -10.02
N GLN A 38 14.54 9.07 -9.47
CA GLN A 38 13.92 8.10 -8.56
C GLN A 38 13.53 8.73 -7.24
N ALA A 39 14.34 9.65 -6.71
CA ALA A 39 14.02 10.38 -5.49
C ALA A 39 12.75 11.23 -5.66
N ARG A 40 12.61 11.97 -6.77
CA ARG A 40 11.40 12.72 -7.09
C ARG A 40 10.18 11.81 -7.23
N THR A 41 10.31 10.69 -7.95
CA THR A 41 9.22 9.72 -8.10
C THR A 41 8.79 9.16 -6.75
N SER A 42 9.75 8.76 -5.91
CA SER A 42 9.47 8.23 -4.57
C SER A 42 8.80 9.28 -3.68
N ALA A 43 9.30 10.52 -3.69
CA ALA A 43 8.70 11.62 -2.91
C ALA A 43 7.25 11.90 -3.37
N ALA A 44 6.99 11.94 -4.67
CA ALA A 44 5.65 12.15 -5.21
C ALA A 44 4.66 11.05 -4.78
N VAL A 45 5.05 9.77 -4.86
CA VAL A 45 4.22 8.64 -4.41
C VAL A 45 3.93 8.72 -2.92
N MET A 46 4.95 9.01 -2.10
CA MET A 46 4.82 9.06 -0.65
C MET A 46 3.93 10.22 -0.20
N VAL A 47 4.07 11.42 -0.79
CA VAL A 47 3.21 12.57 -0.49
C VAL A 47 1.77 12.35 -0.94
N ASP A 48 1.57 11.77 -2.13
CA ASP A 48 0.23 11.40 -2.59
C ASP A 48 -0.47 10.43 -1.63
N THR A 49 0.31 9.50 -1.09
CA THR A 49 -0.15 8.53 -0.09
C THR A 49 -0.56 9.22 1.22
N ASP A 50 0.28 10.15 1.72
CA ASP A 50 -0.05 10.96 2.89
C ASP A 50 -1.27 11.86 2.64
N LEU A 51 -1.38 12.49 1.48
CA LEU A 51 -2.57 13.28 1.09
C LEU A 51 -3.84 12.44 1.10
N SER A 52 -3.76 11.17 0.68
CA SER A 52 -4.90 10.23 0.70
C SER A 52 -5.26 9.72 2.10
N GLY A 53 -4.51 10.07 3.14
CA GLY A 53 -4.76 9.61 4.51
C GLY A 53 -4.21 8.22 4.82
N VAL A 54 -3.34 7.68 3.98
CA VAL A 54 -2.68 6.38 4.19
C VAL A 54 -1.33 6.58 4.88
N ASP A 55 -1.34 7.18 6.06
CA ASP A 55 -0.16 7.65 6.80
C ASP A 55 0.87 6.57 7.13
N SER A 56 0.49 5.30 7.03
CA SER A 56 1.39 4.16 7.25
C SER A 56 2.33 3.88 6.07
N HIS A 57 2.09 4.50 4.90
CA HIS A 57 2.82 4.24 3.64
C HIS A 57 3.40 5.49 2.98
N GLY A 58 3.27 6.66 3.64
CA GLY A 58 3.83 7.95 3.24
C GLY A 58 5.19 8.23 3.86
N ILE A 59 5.39 9.45 4.36
CA ILE A 59 6.67 9.91 4.96
C ILE A 59 7.12 9.04 6.14
N SER A 60 6.18 8.39 6.83
CA SER A 60 6.47 7.47 7.93
C SER A 60 7.37 6.28 7.52
N MET A 61 7.44 5.95 6.22
CA MET A 61 8.28 4.86 5.72
C MET A 61 9.77 5.18 5.65
N LEU A 62 10.16 6.45 5.80
CA LEU A 62 11.58 6.85 5.74
C LEU A 62 12.43 6.09 6.76
N MET A 63 11.93 5.79 7.96
CA MET A 63 12.65 5.01 8.97
C MET A 63 12.95 3.59 8.51
N ASP A 64 11.98 2.92 7.87
CA ASP A 64 12.16 1.56 7.33
C ASP A 64 13.13 1.55 6.14
N TYR A 65 13.06 2.58 5.29
CA TYR A 65 13.98 2.72 4.15
C TYR A 65 15.40 3.03 4.62
N ASP A 66 15.57 3.88 5.64
CA ASP A 66 16.86 4.13 6.28
C ASP A 66 17.46 2.85 6.86
N GLN A 67 16.66 2.08 7.59
CA GLN A 67 17.13 0.80 8.13
C GLN A 67 17.55 -0.17 7.01
N SER A 68 16.78 -0.23 5.91
CA SER A 68 17.06 -1.13 4.79
C SER A 68 18.36 -0.73 4.05
N ARG A 69 18.60 0.58 3.81
CA ARG A 69 19.83 1.05 3.19
C ARG A 69 21.07 0.81 4.07
N ARG A 70 20.95 1.05 5.38
CA ARG A 70 22.06 0.81 6.35
C ARG A 70 22.44 -0.65 6.44
N LYS A 71 21.49 -1.56 6.21
CA LYS A 71 21.74 -3.01 6.13
C LYS A 71 22.28 -3.46 4.77
N GLY A 72 22.46 -2.55 3.82
CA GLY A 72 22.90 -2.89 2.47
C GLY A 72 21.88 -3.66 1.63
N LYS A 73 20.61 -3.69 2.04
CA LYS A 73 19.54 -4.40 1.31
C LYS A 73 19.06 -3.66 0.08
N LEU A 74 19.12 -2.33 0.11
CA LEU A 74 18.51 -1.45 -0.85
C LEU A 74 19.56 -0.85 -1.79
N ASN A 75 19.38 -1.08 -3.09
CA ASN A 75 20.18 -0.43 -4.12
C ASN A 75 19.64 0.98 -4.41
N LEU A 76 20.30 2.02 -3.87
CA LEU A 76 19.94 3.42 -4.09
C LEU A 76 20.26 3.93 -5.50
N HIS A 77 21.11 3.22 -6.23
CA HIS A 77 21.49 3.52 -7.62
C HIS A 77 20.82 2.56 -8.62
N ALA A 78 19.72 1.93 -8.20
CA ALA A 78 19.00 0.95 -9.00
C ALA A 78 18.64 1.49 -10.40
N LYS A 79 18.72 0.62 -11.39
CA LYS A 79 18.34 0.92 -12.78
C LYS A 79 17.31 -0.11 -13.25
N PRO A 80 16.03 0.14 -13.02
CA PRO A 80 14.97 -0.77 -13.49
C PRO A 80 15.10 -1.02 -14.99
N ARG A 81 14.97 -2.28 -15.41
CA ARG A 81 15.13 -2.69 -16.82
C ARG A 81 14.10 -3.72 -17.22
N VAL A 82 13.63 -3.64 -18.46
CA VAL A 82 12.76 -4.65 -19.06
C VAL A 82 13.60 -5.89 -19.38
N LEU A 83 13.16 -7.04 -18.88
CA LEU A 83 13.82 -8.34 -19.15
C LEU A 83 13.14 -9.11 -20.27
N ARG A 84 11.84 -8.99 -20.37
CA ARG A 84 10.99 -9.65 -21.38
C ARG A 84 9.83 -8.75 -21.71
N GLU A 85 9.38 -8.78 -22.96
CA GLU A 85 8.16 -8.09 -23.38
C GLU A 85 7.51 -8.76 -24.58
N THR A 86 6.21 -8.55 -24.71
CA THR A 86 5.39 -8.87 -25.87
C THR A 86 4.54 -7.63 -26.20
N ALA A 87 3.64 -7.74 -27.16
CA ALA A 87 2.71 -6.66 -27.46
C ALA A 87 1.86 -6.22 -26.26
N VAL A 88 1.51 -7.15 -25.35
CA VAL A 88 0.60 -6.90 -24.22
C VAL A 88 1.22 -7.11 -22.86
N THR A 89 2.39 -7.75 -22.74
CA THR A 89 3.03 -8.06 -21.43
C THR A 89 4.45 -7.54 -21.34
N ALA A 90 4.94 -7.30 -20.09
CA ALA A 90 6.34 -7.09 -19.81
C ALA A 90 6.74 -7.60 -18.41
N LEU A 91 8.03 -7.94 -18.27
CA LEU A 91 8.67 -8.23 -16.99
C LEU A 91 9.81 -7.24 -16.77
N ILE A 92 9.79 -6.54 -15.63
CA ILE A 92 10.79 -5.58 -15.20
C ILE A 92 11.60 -6.16 -14.03
N ASP A 93 12.91 -6.00 -14.06
CA ASP A 93 13.79 -6.16 -12.90
C ASP A 93 14.01 -4.79 -12.26
N ALA A 94 13.65 -4.64 -10.99
CA ALA A 94 13.78 -3.38 -10.26
C ALA A 94 15.18 -3.15 -9.69
N ASP A 95 16.14 -4.05 -9.93
CA ASP A 95 17.54 -3.94 -9.54
C ASP A 95 17.73 -3.69 -8.03
N ALA A 96 16.90 -4.37 -7.21
CA ALA A 96 16.86 -4.21 -5.74
C ALA A 96 16.66 -2.75 -5.25
N GLY A 97 16.07 -1.89 -6.09
CA GLY A 97 15.73 -0.52 -5.73
C GLY A 97 14.44 -0.40 -4.89
N LEU A 98 14.18 0.79 -4.33
CA LEU A 98 12.84 1.12 -3.82
C LEU A 98 11.81 0.90 -4.93
N GLY A 99 10.66 0.31 -4.55
CA GLY A 99 9.67 -0.13 -5.53
C GLY A 99 8.98 0.99 -6.30
N HIS A 100 9.01 2.23 -5.83
CA HIS A 100 8.25 3.35 -6.40
C HIS A 100 8.55 3.59 -7.89
N ALA A 101 9.82 3.73 -8.27
CA ALA A 101 10.19 4.03 -9.66
C ALA A 101 9.87 2.89 -10.61
N ALA A 102 10.17 1.63 -10.21
CA ALA A 102 9.85 0.45 -11.01
C ALA A 102 8.33 0.24 -11.14
N ALA A 103 7.55 0.56 -10.09
CA ALA A 103 6.10 0.47 -10.11
C ALA A 103 5.45 1.53 -11.00
N VAL A 104 5.93 2.78 -10.96
CA VAL A 104 5.47 3.83 -11.89
C VAL A 104 5.80 3.44 -13.34
N MET A 105 7.02 2.95 -13.59
CA MET A 105 7.39 2.42 -14.91
C MET A 105 6.47 1.28 -15.34
N GLY A 106 6.21 0.31 -14.44
CA GLY A 106 5.34 -0.84 -14.70
C GLY A 106 3.92 -0.44 -15.06
N MET A 107 3.31 0.46 -14.29
CA MET A 107 1.94 0.93 -14.58
C MET A 107 1.90 1.75 -15.88
N ARG A 108 2.85 2.65 -16.13
CA ARG A 108 2.92 3.39 -17.41
C ARG A 108 3.03 2.47 -18.61
N MET A 109 3.88 1.45 -18.53
CA MET A 109 4.00 0.46 -19.61
C MET A 109 2.72 -0.37 -19.79
N ALA A 110 2.01 -0.71 -18.70
CA ALA A 110 0.71 -1.37 -18.79
C ALA A 110 -0.33 -0.46 -19.46
N MET A 111 -0.38 0.82 -19.09
CA MET A 111 -1.30 1.81 -19.69
C MET A 111 -1.02 2.02 -21.18
N GLU A 112 0.25 2.14 -21.58
CA GLU A 112 0.62 2.28 -23.00
C GLU A 112 0.15 1.08 -23.83
N ARG A 113 0.36 -0.14 -23.32
CA ARG A 113 -0.12 -1.36 -23.95
C ARG A 113 -1.65 -1.45 -23.96
N GLY A 114 -2.29 -1.05 -22.85
CA GLY A 114 -3.74 -0.98 -22.73
C GLY A 114 -4.35 -0.14 -23.85
N ARG A 115 -3.84 1.06 -24.09
CA ARG A 115 -4.31 1.93 -25.18
C ARG A 115 -4.12 1.36 -26.57
N ARG A 116 -3.04 0.59 -26.79
CA ARG A 116 -2.74 0.04 -28.13
C ARG A 116 -3.42 -1.28 -28.39
N GLN A 117 -3.67 -2.10 -27.38
CA GLN A 117 -4.08 -3.50 -27.49
C GLN A 117 -5.37 -3.83 -26.71
N GLY A 118 -5.98 -2.84 -26.03
CA GLY A 118 -7.12 -3.02 -25.16
C GLY A 118 -6.73 -3.47 -23.73
N VAL A 119 -5.58 -4.13 -23.55
CA VAL A 119 -5.06 -4.57 -22.26
C VAL A 119 -3.53 -4.54 -22.24
N GLY A 120 -2.96 -4.17 -21.10
CA GLY A 120 -1.53 -4.27 -20.85
C GLY A 120 -1.26 -4.85 -19.46
N ILE A 121 -0.33 -5.80 -19.38
CA ILE A 121 0.05 -6.47 -18.13
C ILE A 121 1.55 -6.38 -17.94
N VAL A 122 1.99 -5.90 -16.77
CA VAL A 122 3.39 -5.79 -16.43
C VAL A 122 3.64 -6.37 -15.05
N THR A 123 4.67 -7.20 -14.94
CA THR A 123 5.15 -7.69 -13.65
C THR A 123 6.52 -7.11 -13.34
N VAL A 124 6.79 -6.91 -12.05
CA VAL A 124 8.08 -6.42 -11.54
C VAL A 124 8.63 -7.44 -10.56
N ARG A 125 9.92 -7.71 -10.62
CA ARG A 125 10.63 -8.53 -9.63
C ARG A 125 11.84 -7.80 -9.06
N ASN A 126 12.50 -8.42 -8.10
CA ASN A 126 13.71 -7.90 -7.47
C ASN A 126 13.51 -6.46 -6.96
N SER A 127 12.35 -6.21 -6.36
CA SER A 127 11.91 -4.91 -5.86
C SER A 127 11.87 -4.89 -4.34
N HIS A 128 11.65 -3.72 -3.79
CA HIS A 128 11.33 -3.46 -2.40
C HIS A 128 9.93 -2.85 -2.26
N HIS A 129 9.59 -2.43 -1.03
CA HIS A 129 8.35 -1.72 -0.74
C HIS A 129 8.13 -0.53 -1.69
N PHE A 130 6.88 -0.30 -2.12
CA PHE A 130 6.52 0.66 -3.16
C PHE A 130 5.46 1.68 -2.74
N GLY A 131 5.18 1.81 -1.42
CA GLY A 131 4.12 2.69 -0.91
C GLY A 131 2.73 2.07 -1.01
N ALA A 132 1.69 2.89 -1.18
CA ALA A 132 0.31 2.44 -1.33
C ALA A 132 0.00 1.99 -2.76
N ALA A 133 -0.64 0.84 -2.89
CA ALA A 133 -0.97 0.25 -4.20
C ALA A 133 -1.99 1.11 -4.99
N GLY A 134 -2.88 1.81 -4.29
CA GLY A 134 -3.88 2.68 -4.88
C GLY A 134 -3.30 3.86 -5.66
N TYR A 135 -2.08 4.30 -5.38
CA TYR A 135 -1.42 5.31 -6.20
C TYR A 135 -1.32 4.87 -7.66
N TYR A 136 -0.86 3.64 -7.88
CA TYR A 136 -0.62 3.12 -9.21
C TYR A 136 -1.90 2.81 -9.96
N SER A 137 -2.90 2.22 -9.29
CA SER A 137 -4.20 1.99 -9.94
C SER A 137 -4.87 3.32 -10.36
N ARG A 138 -4.76 4.38 -9.54
CA ARG A 138 -5.25 5.72 -9.88
C ARG A 138 -4.52 6.37 -11.06
N MET A 139 -3.24 6.05 -11.30
CA MET A 139 -2.56 6.54 -12.51
C MET A 139 -3.34 6.15 -13.78
N ALA A 140 -3.85 4.91 -13.83
CA ALA A 140 -4.62 4.44 -14.97
C ALA A 140 -5.99 5.13 -15.06
N SER A 141 -6.73 5.22 -13.96
CA SER A 141 -8.06 5.85 -13.97
C SER A 141 -8.01 7.35 -14.24
N ALA A 142 -6.94 8.05 -13.84
CA ALA A 142 -6.73 9.45 -14.19
C ALA A 142 -6.54 9.69 -15.71
N GLU A 143 -6.23 8.64 -16.46
CA GLU A 143 -6.05 8.68 -17.91
C GLU A 143 -7.12 7.85 -18.66
N GLY A 144 -8.26 7.59 -18.04
CA GLY A 144 -9.42 6.93 -18.66
C GLY A 144 -9.33 5.40 -18.77
N LEU A 145 -8.37 4.76 -18.10
CA LEU A 145 -8.18 3.31 -18.12
C LEU A 145 -8.59 2.69 -16.78
N LEU A 146 -9.00 1.43 -16.76
CA LEU A 146 -9.09 0.67 -15.52
C LEU A 146 -7.68 0.25 -15.10
N GLY A 147 -7.35 0.43 -13.81
CA GLY A 147 -6.04 0.07 -13.26
C GLY A 147 -6.15 -0.98 -12.17
N LEU A 148 -5.36 -2.05 -12.25
CA LEU A 148 -5.20 -3.05 -11.20
C LEU A 148 -3.73 -3.10 -10.78
N CYS A 149 -3.48 -3.03 -9.46
CA CYS A 149 -2.15 -3.14 -8.87
C CYS A 149 -2.16 -4.15 -7.72
N LEU A 150 -1.22 -5.09 -7.73
CA LEU A 150 -1.05 -6.10 -6.70
C LEU A 150 0.42 -6.14 -6.26
N SER A 151 0.67 -6.51 -5.02
CA SER A 151 2.04 -6.66 -4.51
C SER A 151 2.18 -7.85 -3.56
N SER A 152 3.25 -8.64 -3.75
CA SER A 152 3.74 -9.52 -2.70
C SER A 152 4.34 -8.68 -1.56
N THR A 153 4.46 -9.25 -0.36
CA THR A 153 4.91 -8.50 0.82
C THR A 153 6.11 -9.14 1.50
N ARG A 154 6.94 -8.30 2.11
CA ARG A 154 8.10 -8.73 2.90
C ARG A 154 7.68 -9.35 4.23
N THR A 155 6.72 -8.75 4.89
CA THR A 155 6.31 -9.12 6.24
C THR A 155 5.40 -10.32 6.22
N ILE A 156 5.76 -11.34 6.99
CA ILE A 156 4.97 -12.54 7.19
C ILE A 156 4.20 -12.34 8.50
N ASN A 157 2.90 -12.10 8.42
CA ASN A 157 2.06 -11.79 9.58
C ASN A 157 0.63 -12.31 9.49
N THR A 158 0.25 -12.98 8.38
CA THR A 158 -1.11 -13.48 8.16
C THR A 158 -1.11 -15.00 8.13
N VAL A 159 -1.94 -15.61 8.96
CA VAL A 159 -2.13 -17.07 8.99
C VAL A 159 -3.05 -17.50 7.85
N PRO A 160 -2.84 -18.67 7.23
CA PRO A 160 -3.83 -19.23 6.31
C PRO A 160 -5.06 -19.70 7.08
N THR A 161 -6.21 -19.81 6.43
CA THR A 161 -7.42 -20.38 7.05
C THR A 161 -7.13 -21.74 7.66
N ARG A 162 -7.48 -21.97 8.92
CA ARG A 162 -7.19 -23.15 9.73
C ARG A 162 -5.70 -23.36 10.06
N GLY A 163 -4.83 -22.43 9.65
CA GLY A 163 -3.43 -22.44 10.04
C GLY A 163 -3.20 -21.63 11.31
N ARG A 164 -2.15 -21.93 12.06
CA ARG A 164 -1.73 -21.20 13.25
C ARG A 164 -0.41 -20.46 13.08
N VAL A 165 0.35 -20.79 12.05
CA VAL A 165 1.63 -20.13 11.75
C VAL A 165 1.45 -19.20 10.56
N PRO A 166 1.88 -17.92 10.65
CA PRO A 166 1.77 -17.01 9.54
C PRO A 166 2.71 -17.41 8.39
N VAL A 167 2.17 -17.44 7.17
CA VAL A 167 2.91 -17.77 5.94
C VAL A 167 2.59 -16.78 4.80
N LEU A 168 1.73 -15.82 5.05
CA LEU A 168 1.36 -14.77 4.10
C LEU A 168 1.62 -13.41 4.72
N GLY A 169 1.72 -12.41 3.88
CA GLY A 169 1.64 -11.01 4.28
C GLY A 169 0.27 -10.43 4.03
N THR A 170 0.17 -9.10 4.07
CA THR A 170 -1.08 -8.37 3.81
C THR A 170 -1.49 -8.37 2.34
N ASN A 171 -0.59 -8.71 1.42
CA ASN A 171 -0.81 -8.93 -0.01
C ASN A 171 -1.90 -8.02 -0.61
N PRO A 172 -1.62 -6.71 -0.80
CA PRO A 172 -2.64 -5.73 -1.14
C PRO A 172 -3.17 -5.89 -2.56
N ILE A 173 -4.45 -5.52 -2.72
CA ILE A 173 -5.14 -5.35 -3.99
C ILE A 173 -5.57 -3.91 -4.10
N ALA A 174 -5.20 -3.23 -5.21
CA ALA A 174 -5.75 -1.94 -5.56
C ALA A 174 -6.34 -1.98 -6.96
N PHE A 175 -7.54 -1.43 -7.10
CA PHE A 175 -8.26 -1.32 -8.35
C PHE A 175 -8.88 0.07 -8.46
N SER A 176 -8.73 0.72 -9.62
CA SER A 176 -9.37 2.00 -9.91
C SER A 176 -10.03 1.98 -11.27
N ALA A 177 -11.19 2.62 -11.37
CA ALA A 177 -11.95 2.76 -12.61
C ALA A 177 -12.39 4.22 -12.80
N PRO A 178 -12.27 4.79 -14.01
CA PRO A 178 -12.65 6.16 -14.30
C PRO A 178 -14.17 6.32 -14.30
N ALA A 179 -14.65 7.40 -13.70
CA ALA A 179 -16.03 7.87 -13.82
C ALA A 179 -16.03 9.26 -14.51
N ARG A 180 -17.17 9.72 -15.00
CA ARG A 180 -17.25 11.01 -15.74
C ARG A 180 -17.52 12.19 -14.82
N ARG A 181 -18.54 12.08 -13.96
CA ARG A 181 -19.01 13.12 -13.03
C ARG A 181 -18.50 12.90 -11.61
N ASN A 182 -18.44 11.64 -11.21
CA ASN A 182 -17.98 11.24 -9.89
C ASN A 182 -16.45 11.15 -9.85
N PRO A 183 -15.83 11.23 -8.66
CA PRO A 183 -14.46 10.76 -8.46
C PRO A 183 -14.33 9.30 -8.91
N PRO A 184 -13.15 8.88 -9.39
CA PRO A 184 -12.95 7.50 -9.81
C PRO A 184 -13.21 6.54 -8.65
N PHE A 185 -13.83 5.40 -8.94
CA PHE A 185 -13.86 4.29 -7.99
C PHE A 185 -12.43 3.87 -7.68
N THR A 186 -12.06 3.79 -6.41
CA THR A 186 -10.71 3.38 -6.00
C THR A 186 -10.75 2.47 -4.78
N LEU A 187 -10.54 1.18 -5.01
CA LEU A 187 -10.31 0.20 -3.96
C LEU A 187 -8.80 0.10 -3.69
N ASP A 188 -8.36 0.22 -2.45
CA ASP A 188 -6.99 -0.12 -2.01
C ASP A 188 -7.09 -0.80 -0.64
N MET A 189 -6.80 -2.09 -0.60
CA MET A 189 -7.01 -2.89 0.59
C MET A 189 -5.97 -4.00 0.75
N ALA A 190 -5.63 -4.29 2.00
CA ALA A 190 -4.99 -5.55 2.35
C ALA A 190 -5.98 -6.72 2.21
N THR A 191 -5.47 -7.93 1.98
CA THR A 191 -6.25 -9.17 1.98
C THR A 191 -6.36 -9.81 3.36
N SER A 192 -5.81 -9.17 4.40
CA SER A 192 -6.01 -9.48 5.82
C SER A 192 -7.23 -8.73 6.39
N SER A 193 -7.83 -9.25 7.47
CA SER A 193 -8.98 -8.62 8.13
C SER A 193 -8.67 -7.24 8.70
N ALA A 194 -7.41 -7.00 9.09
CA ALA A 194 -6.94 -5.71 9.56
C ALA A 194 -5.49 -5.47 9.14
N ALA A 195 -5.09 -4.20 9.12
CA ALA A 195 -3.67 -3.83 9.04
C ALA A 195 -3.04 -3.91 10.45
N SER A 196 -1.78 -4.40 10.56
CA SER A 196 -1.07 -4.47 11.84
C SER A 196 -1.02 -3.12 12.57
N ASN A 197 -0.90 -2.02 11.85
CA ASN A 197 -0.88 -0.68 12.44
C ASN A 197 -2.23 -0.27 13.08
N LYS A 198 -3.35 -0.84 12.66
CA LYS A 198 -4.64 -0.62 13.37
C LYS A 198 -4.59 -1.22 14.77
N VAL A 199 -4.01 -2.41 14.94
CA VAL A 199 -3.83 -3.03 16.26
C VAL A 199 -3.02 -2.14 17.18
N LYS A 200 -1.91 -1.56 16.68
CA LYS A 200 -1.09 -0.61 17.42
C LYS A 200 -1.88 0.64 17.88
N VAL A 201 -2.76 1.16 17.03
CA VAL A 201 -3.60 2.32 17.41
C VAL A 201 -4.57 1.97 18.53
N TYR A 202 -5.15 0.77 18.53
CA TYR A 202 -6.03 0.31 19.60
C TYR A 202 -5.28 0.14 20.91
N GLU A 203 -4.09 -0.48 20.88
CA GLU A 203 -3.23 -0.63 22.07
C GLU A 203 -2.84 0.72 22.67
N LEU A 204 -2.39 1.69 21.86
CA LEU A 204 -2.05 3.04 22.32
C LEU A 204 -3.24 3.79 22.95
N ARG A 205 -4.47 3.42 22.60
CA ARG A 205 -5.70 3.99 23.20
C ARG A 205 -6.22 3.21 24.39
N GLY A 206 -5.57 2.11 24.76
CA GLY A 206 -6.03 1.21 25.81
C GLY A 206 -7.35 0.51 25.52
N HIS A 207 -7.67 0.31 24.24
CA HIS A 207 -8.89 -0.33 23.79
C HIS A 207 -8.63 -1.75 23.29
N ASP A 208 -9.58 -2.65 23.52
CA ASP A 208 -9.58 -3.98 22.93
C ASP A 208 -9.82 -3.91 21.41
N ILE A 209 -9.17 -4.79 20.65
CA ILE A 209 -9.39 -4.93 19.20
C ILE A 209 -10.65 -5.75 18.94
N PRO A 210 -11.35 -5.52 17.81
CA PRO A 210 -12.44 -6.39 17.38
C PRO A 210 -12.00 -7.85 17.25
N GLY A 211 -12.87 -8.77 17.64
CA GLY A 211 -12.66 -10.19 17.38
C GLY A 211 -12.48 -10.48 15.91
N GLY A 212 -11.66 -11.49 15.60
CA GLY A 212 -11.39 -11.92 14.24
C GLY A 212 -10.25 -11.17 13.52
N TRP A 213 -9.57 -10.20 14.16
CA TRP A 213 -8.40 -9.55 13.56
C TRP A 213 -7.11 -10.33 13.75
N VAL A 214 -6.94 -10.91 14.93
CA VAL A 214 -5.73 -11.62 15.34
C VAL A 214 -6.11 -12.94 15.99
N VAL A 215 -5.32 -13.97 15.71
CA VAL A 215 -5.37 -15.26 16.42
C VAL A 215 -4.03 -15.52 17.10
N ASP A 216 -4.07 -16.31 18.17
CA ASP A 216 -2.89 -16.76 18.91
C ASP A 216 -2.27 -18.04 18.31
N GLU A 217 -1.33 -18.63 19.02
CA GLU A 217 -0.62 -19.85 18.66
C GLU A 217 -1.48 -21.13 18.70
N GLN A 218 -2.66 -21.08 19.29
CA GLN A 218 -3.69 -22.13 19.25
C GLN A 218 -4.71 -21.93 18.13
N GLY A 219 -4.71 -20.73 17.49
CA GLY A 219 -5.69 -20.34 16.49
C GLY A 219 -6.94 -19.66 17.10
N GLU A 220 -6.91 -19.37 18.41
CA GLU A 220 -8.01 -18.72 19.12
C GLU A 220 -7.98 -17.20 18.91
N GLN A 221 -9.18 -16.59 18.90
CA GLN A 221 -9.31 -15.17 18.69
C GLN A 221 -8.73 -14.35 19.85
N VAL A 222 -7.96 -13.33 19.51
CA VAL A 222 -7.37 -12.38 20.45
C VAL A 222 -8.09 -11.04 20.33
N THR A 223 -8.66 -10.56 21.43
CA THR A 223 -9.27 -9.21 21.53
C THR A 223 -8.41 -8.23 22.32
N ASN A 224 -7.55 -8.71 23.22
CA ASN A 224 -6.65 -7.86 23.98
C ASN A 224 -5.56 -7.27 23.08
N ALA A 225 -5.53 -5.94 22.96
CA ALA A 225 -4.63 -5.25 22.04
C ALA A 225 -3.13 -5.42 22.39
N ALA A 226 -2.77 -5.45 23.68
CA ALA A 226 -1.38 -5.66 24.12
C ALA A 226 -0.88 -7.07 23.73
N ARG A 227 -1.72 -8.09 23.93
CA ARG A 227 -1.42 -9.46 23.50
C ARG A 227 -1.31 -9.56 21.98
N ALA A 228 -2.19 -8.90 21.24
CA ALA A 228 -2.13 -8.85 19.78
C ALA A 228 -0.83 -8.17 19.29
N MET A 229 -0.38 -7.10 19.94
CA MET A 229 0.90 -6.42 19.65
C MET A 229 2.10 -7.35 19.90
N GLU A 230 2.09 -8.10 20.99
CA GLU A 230 3.12 -9.08 21.28
C GLU A 230 3.21 -10.12 20.13
N ILE A 231 2.09 -10.71 19.74
CA ILE A 231 2.02 -11.70 18.65
C ILE A 231 2.53 -11.13 17.32
N LEU A 232 2.11 -9.91 16.97
CA LEU A 232 2.42 -9.33 15.66
C LEU A 232 3.84 -8.78 15.54
N PHE A 233 4.44 -8.27 16.63
CA PHE A 233 5.65 -7.48 16.55
C PHE A 233 6.82 -7.95 17.43
N GLN A 234 6.56 -8.71 18.48
CA GLN A 234 7.58 -9.02 19.49
C GLN A 234 7.99 -10.49 19.52
N ARG A 235 7.12 -11.39 19.08
CA ARG A 235 7.37 -12.84 19.11
C ARG A 235 7.98 -13.38 17.82
N PRO A 236 8.80 -14.45 17.88
CA PRO A 236 9.19 -15.22 16.71
C PRO A 236 7.95 -15.78 15.99
N LYS A 237 7.95 -15.73 14.65
CA LYS A 237 6.78 -16.10 13.85
C LYS A 237 6.49 -17.61 13.80
N ASP A 238 7.48 -18.44 14.05
CA ASP A 238 7.39 -19.91 14.15
C ASP A 238 6.62 -20.39 15.37
N ILE A 239 6.51 -19.57 16.42
CA ILE A 239 5.67 -19.86 17.60
C ILE A 239 4.19 -19.94 17.18
N GLY A 240 3.77 -19.11 16.25
CA GLY A 240 2.40 -19.04 15.75
C GLY A 240 1.65 -17.78 16.20
N GLY A 241 0.43 -17.67 15.71
CA GLY A 241 -0.41 -16.48 15.85
C GLY A 241 -0.12 -15.45 14.76
N GLY A 242 -1.11 -14.60 14.47
CA GLY A 242 -0.97 -13.57 13.44
C GLY A 242 -2.31 -12.94 13.06
N LEU A 243 -2.28 -12.09 12.05
CA LEU A 243 -3.48 -11.56 11.44
C LEU A 243 -4.27 -12.68 10.76
N THR A 244 -5.58 -12.54 10.73
CA THR A 244 -6.45 -13.41 9.95
C THR A 244 -6.61 -12.88 8.51
N PRO A 245 -6.89 -13.74 7.54
CA PRO A 245 -7.35 -13.33 6.22
C PRO A 245 -8.68 -12.60 6.31
N LEU A 246 -9.03 -11.80 5.31
CA LEU A 246 -10.34 -11.17 5.18
C LEU A 246 -11.44 -12.25 5.29
N GLY A 247 -12.41 -12.01 6.18
CA GLY A 247 -13.41 -12.99 6.61
C GLY A 247 -13.09 -13.61 7.97
N ALA A 248 -11.99 -13.21 8.62
CA ALA A 248 -11.62 -13.52 10.01
C ALA A 248 -11.47 -15.02 10.32
N SER A 249 -12.55 -15.74 10.65
CA SER A 249 -12.52 -17.17 11.00
C SER A 249 -12.96 -18.06 9.83
N ALA A 250 -12.78 -19.37 9.97
CA ALA A 250 -13.25 -20.35 8.98
C ALA A 250 -14.77 -20.27 8.80
N GLU A 251 -15.51 -20.10 9.89
CA GLU A 251 -16.96 -19.97 9.92
C GLU A 251 -17.44 -18.69 9.23
N MET A 252 -16.67 -17.60 9.33
CA MET A 252 -16.92 -16.33 8.65
C MET A 252 -16.32 -16.29 7.23
N SER A 253 -15.93 -17.43 6.70
CA SER A 253 -15.43 -17.58 5.32
C SER A 253 -14.06 -16.95 5.06
N SER A 254 -13.12 -17.00 6.01
CA SER A 254 -11.74 -16.49 5.84
C SER A 254 -10.99 -17.11 4.66
N HIS A 255 -11.43 -18.29 4.18
CA HIS A 255 -10.89 -18.91 2.95
C HIS A 255 -11.01 -18.02 1.71
N LYS A 256 -11.98 -17.06 1.69
CA LYS A 256 -12.11 -16.07 0.60
C LYS A 256 -10.93 -15.09 0.61
N GLY A 257 -10.63 -14.48 1.76
CA GLY A 257 -9.46 -13.61 1.93
C GLY A 257 -8.14 -14.35 1.75
N TYR A 258 -8.06 -15.59 2.25
CA TYR A 258 -6.92 -16.47 2.01
C TYR A 258 -6.70 -16.74 0.52
N GLY A 259 -7.76 -17.04 -0.23
CA GLY A 259 -7.72 -17.22 -1.68
C GLY A 259 -7.27 -15.96 -2.41
N LEU A 260 -7.78 -14.77 -2.01
CA LEU A 260 -7.33 -13.48 -2.55
C LEU A 260 -5.84 -13.23 -2.27
N ALA A 261 -5.35 -13.48 -1.05
CA ALA A 261 -3.94 -13.33 -0.69
C ALA A 261 -3.03 -14.24 -1.55
N MET A 262 -3.47 -15.48 -1.81
CA MET A 262 -2.77 -16.41 -2.69
C MET A 262 -2.79 -15.96 -4.14
N MET A 263 -3.91 -15.49 -4.66
CA MET A 263 -4.02 -14.92 -6.01
C MET A 263 -3.03 -13.75 -6.18
N VAL A 264 -2.98 -12.84 -5.22
CA VAL A 264 -2.01 -11.73 -5.23
C VAL A 264 -0.58 -12.25 -5.27
N HIS A 265 -0.24 -13.24 -4.44
CA HIS A 265 1.11 -13.80 -4.44
C HIS A 265 1.44 -14.52 -5.76
N ILE A 266 0.49 -15.24 -6.34
CA ILE A 266 0.69 -15.93 -7.62
C ILE A 266 0.98 -14.92 -8.73
N LEU A 267 0.18 -13.86 -8.85
CA LEU A 267 0.33 -12.85 -9.91
C LEU A 267 1.53 -11.93 -9.68
N ALA A 268 1.70 -11.40 -8.48
CA ALA A 268 2.77 -10.45 -8.19
C ALA A 268 4.10 -11.16 -7.87
N GLY A 269 4.06 -12.26 -7.14
CA GLY A 269 5.24 -12.99 -6.68
C GLY A 269 5.69 -14.07 -7.65
N THR A 270 4.92 -15.13 -7.77
CA THR A 270 5.32 -16.32 -8.54
C THR A 270 5.49 -16.03 -10.03
N LEU A 271 4.55 -15.31 -10.63
CA LEU A 271 4.59 -14.96 -12.06
C LEU A 271 5.80 -14.07 -12.42
N SER A 272 6.18 -13.15 -11.52
CA SER A 272 7.35 -12.29 -11.72
C SER A 272 8.68 -13.01 -11.48
N GLY A 273 8.68 -14.15 -10.80
CA GLY A 273 9.88 -14.83 -10.33
C GLY A 273 10.50 -14.18 -9.09
N SER A 274 9.72 -13.44 -8.31
CA SER A 274 10.16 -12.90 -7.02
C SER A 274 10.04 -13.93 -5.90
N SER A 275 10.56 -13.58 -4.72
CA SER A 275 10.68 -14.52 -3.61
C SER A 275 9.35 -14.71 -2.87
N PHE A 276 9.07 -15.96 -2.47
CA PHE A 276 8.07 -16.25 -1.45
C PHE A 276 8.69 -16.03 -0.07
N SER A 277 8.23 -15.04 0.66
CA SER A 277 8.86 -14.58 1.91
C SER A 277 9.10 -15.68 2.96
N PRO A 278 8.19 -16.62 3.23
CA PRO A 278 8.45 -17.72 4.18
C PRO A 278 9.61 -18.64 3.80
N VAL A 279 9.85 -18.82 2.49
CA VAL A 279 10.99 -19.63 2.01
C VAL A 279 12.26 -18.77 2.03
N ARG A 280 12.18 -17.53 1.58
CA ARG A 280 13.31 -16.61 1.52
C ARG A 280 13.97 -16.40 2.88
N VAL A 281 13.19 -16.15 3.95
CA VAL A 281 13.74 -15.86 5.28
C VAL A 281 14.56 -17.00 5.88
N ARG A 282 14.43 -18.23 5.36
CA ARG A 282 15.21 -19.39 5.83
C ARG A 282 16.66 -19.35 5.38
N THR A 283 16.94 -18.69 4.26
CA THR A 283 18.27 -18.68 3.63
C THR A 283 18.81 -17.28 3.40
N GLN A 284 17.99 -16.25 3.60
CA GLN A 284 18.36 -14.86 3.35
C GLN A 284 19.34 -14.34 4.41
N ARG A 285 20.45 -13.77 3.95
CA ARG A 285 21.38 -13.03 4.81
C ARG A 285 20.80 -11.63 5.12
N PRO A 286 21.26 -10.94 6.18
CA PRO A 286 20.75 -9.62 6.55
C PRO A 286 20.82 -8.56 5.44
N GLN A 287 21.82 -8.65 4.55
CA GLN A 287 22.06 -7.72 3.44
C GLN A 287 21.35 -8.12 2.14
N ASP A 288 20.78 -9.33 2.05
CA ASP A 288 20.14 -9.78 0.83
C ASP A 288 18.86 -8.95 0.56
N PRO A 289 18.59 -8.57 -0.71
CA PRO A 289 17.39 -7.83 -1.09
C PRO A 289 16.10 -8.56 -0.73
N ASP A 290 15.03 -7.81 -0.54
CA ASP A 290 13.72 -8.42 -0.24
C ASP A 290 13.13 -9.18 -1.43
N ASN A 291 13.50 -8.81 -2.66
CA ASN A 291 13.05 -9.43 -3.91
C ASN A 291 11.51 -9.56 -3.95
N LEU A 292 10.82 -8.45 -3.72
CA LEU A 292 9.36 -8.38 -3.83
C LEU A 292 8.94 -8.33 -5.29
N GLY A 293 7.74 -8.83 -5.55
CA GLY A 293 7.11 -8.76 -6.86
C GLY A 293 5.86 -7.90 -6.84
N HIS A 294 5.63 -7.23 -7.97
CA HIS A 294 4.45 -6.42 -8.21
C HIS A 294 3.79 -6.82 -9.53
N PHE A 295 2.50 -6.57 -9.62
CA PHE A 295 1.70 -6.82 -10.82
C PHE A 295 0.86 -5.60 -11.14
N PHE A 296 0.88 -5.19 -12.40
CA PHE A 296 0.13 -4.06 -12.93
C PHE A 296 -0.66 -4.52 -14.14
N CYS A 297 -1.93 -4.12 -14.19
CA CYS A 297 -2.77 -4.31 -15.38
C CYS A 297 -3.52 -3.01 -15.65
N ALA A 298 -3.57 -2.63 -16.92
CA ALA A 298 -4.40 -1.53 -17.40
C ALA A 298 -5.29 -2.04 -18.51
N ILE A 299 -6.58 -1.69 -18.46
CA ILE A 299 -7.59 -2.09 -19.44
C ILE A 299 -8.22 -0.84 -20.03
N ASP A 300 -8.29 -0.76 -21.35
CA ASP A 300 -8.99 0.31 -22.05
C ASP A 300 -10.48 -0.04 -22.17
N PRO A 301 -11.40 0.69 -21.52
CA PRO A 301 -12.83 0.42 -21.66
C PRO A 301 -13.32 0.60 -23.10
N ALA A 302 -12.66 1.45 -23.91
CA ALA A 302 -13.02 1.64 -25.31
C ALA A 302 -12.79 0.40 -26.19
N ALA A 303 -12.03 -0.59 -25.70
CA ALA A 303 -11.92 -1.89 -26.36
C ALA A 303 -13.20 -2.75 -26.23
N PHE A 304 -14.14 -2.38 -25.35
CA PHE A 304 -15.36 -3.13 -25.03
C PHE A 304 -16.64 -2.33 -25.27
N ARG A 305 -16.58 -1.00 -25.13
CA ARG A 305 -17.73 -0.10 -25.15
C ARG A 305 -17.42 1.12 -26.02
N ALA A 306 -18.46 1.80 -26.50
CA ALA A 306 -18.27 3.09 -27.14
C ALA A 306 -17.68 4.11 -26.14
N PRO A 307 -16.89 5.09 -26.61
CA PRO A 307 -16.26 6.08 -25.73
C PRO A 307 -17.27 6.79 -24.82
N GLY A 308 -17.02 6.77 -23.52
CA GLY A 308 -17.83 7.42 -22.49
C GLY A 308 -18.99 6.61 -21.94
N GLU A 309 -19.42 5.53 -22.59
CA GLU A 309 -20.52 4.67 -22.08
C GLU A 309 -20.15 3.97 -20.77
N PHE A 310 -18.89 3.57 -20.62
CA PHE A 310 -18.42 2.92 -19.42
C PHE A 310 -18.47 3.88 -18.21
N GLU A 311 -17.97 5.09 -18.40
CA GLU A 311 -17.91 6.13 -17.36
C GLU A 311 -19.32 6.58 -16.93
N ASP A 312 -20.25 6.70 -17.89
CA ASP A 312 -21.66 7.06 -17.62
C ASP A 312 -22.38 5.95 -16.83
N ASP A 313 -22.16 4.68 -17.19
CA ASP A 313 -22.73 3.56 -16.46
C ASP A 313 -22.10 3.46 -15.04
N LEU A 314 -20.80 3.67 -14.90
CA LEU A 314 -20.15 3.67 -13.59
C LEU A 314 -20.65 4.81 -12.70
N ASP A 315 -20.89 6.01 -13.26
CA ASP A 315 -21.56 7.11 -12.54
C ASP A 315 -22.92 6.68 -12.00
N THR A 316 -23.71 5.97 -12.81
CA THR A 316 -25.02 5.46 -12.39
C THR A 316 -24.90 4.44 -11.23
N VAL A 317 -23.89 3.55 -11.28
CA VAL A 317 -23.62 2.61 -10.18
C VAL A 317 -23.23 3.36 -8.90
N ILE A 318 -22.31 4.31 -9.00
CA ILE A 318 -21.83 5.11 -7.85
C ILE A 318 -22.99 5.90 -7.23
N ASP A 319 -23.79 6.60 -8.05
CA ASP A 319 -24.94 7.38 -7.58
C ASP A 319 -25.98 6.51 -6.91
N THR A 320 -26.27 5.33 -7.48
CA THR A 320 -27.19 4.36 -6.89
C THR A 320 -26.73 3.89 -5.51
N LEU A 321 -25.44 3.57 -5.36
CA LEU A 321 -24.89 3.17 -4.06
C LEU A 321 -24.97 4.29 -3.02
N ARG A 322 -24.60 5.53 -3.39
CA ARG A 322 -24.63 6.68 -2.47
C ARG A 322 -26.04 7.09 -2.05
N THR A 323 -27.04 6.89 -2.93
CA THR A 323 -28.44 7.18 -2.62
C THR A 323 -29.15 6.04 -1.88
N THR A 324 -28.48 4.92 -1.65
CA THR A 324 -29.03 3.83 -0.82
C THR A 324 -29.30 4.34 0.60
N PRO A 325 -30.51 4.10 1.16
CA PRO A 325 -30.83 4.54 2.52
C PRO A 325 -29.81 4.03 3.54
N PRO A 326 -29.23 4.89 4.38
CA PRO A 326 -28.25 4.47 5.37
C PRO A 326 -28.91 3.67 6.49
N ALA A 327 -28.18 2.67 7.02
CA ALA A 327 -28.66 1.89 8.17
C ALA A 327 -28.81 2.74 9.45
N ARG A 328 -28.07 3.84 9.56
CA ARG A 328 -28.15 4.80 10.68
C ARG A 328 -28.21 6.22 10.14
N PRO A 329 -29.10 7.06 10.70
CA PRO A 329 -29.14 8.49 10.34
C PRO A 329 -27.77 9.16 10.52
N GLY A 330 -27.33 9.95 9.51
CA GLY A 330 -26.06 10.65 9.55
C GLY A 330 -24.81 9.81 9.18
N GLU A 331 -24.97 8.52 8.86
CA GLU A 331 -23.90 7.65 8.36
C GLU A 331 -24.18 7.29 6.88
N PRO A 332 -23.84 8.14 5.90
CA PRO A 332 -24.14 7.88 4.49
C PRO A 332 -23.39 6.65 3.98
N VAL A 333 -23.95 6.00 2.97
CA VAL A 333 -23.26 4.93 2.24
C VAL A 333 -22.13 5.59 1.42
N LEU A 334 -20.91 5.11 1.64
CA LEU A 334 -19.73 5.58 0.95
C LEU A 334 -19.31 4.57 -0.13
N VAL A 335 -18.77 5.09 -1.22
CA VAL A 335 -18.13 4.31 -2.27
C VAL A 335 -16.61 4.34 -2.06
N HIS A 336 -15.94 3.28 -2.47
CA HIS A 336 -14.48 3.16 -2.33
C HIS A 336 -13.77 4.30 -3.07
N GLY A 337 -12.92 5.03 -2.36
CA GLY A 337 -12.24 6.25 -2.82
C GLY A 337 -12.83 7.55 -2.25
N ASP A 338 -14.05 7.54 -1.69
CA ASP A 338 -14.68 8.75 -1.13
C ASP A 338 -13.87 9.33 0.04
N ILE A 339 -13.46 8.47 0.98
CA ILE A 339 -12.70 8.88 2.17
C ILE A 339 -11.34 9.46 1.78
N GLU A 340 -10.66 8.82 0.85
CA GLU A 340 -9.36 9.25 0.34
C GLU A 340 -9.47 10.58 -0.42
N THR A 341 -10.52 10.76 -1.21
CA THR A 341 -10.80 12.00 -1.95
C THR A 341 -11.09 13.15 -0.99
N GLU A 342 -12.00 12.97 -0.03
CA GLU A 342 -12.30 13.99 1.00
C GLU A 342 -11.05 14.35 1.82
N THR A 343 -10.29 13.33 2.21
CA THR A 343 -9.08 13.53 3.00
C THR A 343 -8.02 14.28 2.21
N ARG A 344 -7.86 13.99 0.93
CA ARG A 344 -6.94 14.67 0.02
C ARG A 344 -7.28 16.17 -0.09
N GLU A 345 -8.54 16.51 -0.34
CA GLU A 345 -8.94 17.91 -0.45
C GLU A 345 -8.73 18.66 0.88
N ARG A 346 -9.08 18.05 1.99
CA ARG A 346 -8.82 18.60 3.32
C ARG A 346 -7.33 18.81 3.59
N ARG A 347 -6.47 17.82 3.27
CA ARG A 347 -5.02 17.90 3.51
C ARG A 347 -4.31 18.84 2.54
N LYS A 348 -4.79 19.01 1.33
CA LYS A 348 -4.31 20.06 0.43
C LYS A 348 -4.58 21.45 0.99
N ALA A 349 -5.76 21.66 1.55
CA ALA A 349 -6.16 22.96 2.08
C ALA A 349 -5.53 23.29 3.45
N LYS A 350 -5.40 22.28 4.33
CA LYS A 350 -5.02 22.48 5.75
C LYS A 350 -3.64 21.93 6.09
N GLY A 351 -2.97 21.23 5.18
CA GLY A 351 -1.72 20.52 5.44
C GLY A 351 -1.93 19.07 5.92
N ILE A 352 -0.83 18.34 5.94
CA ILE A 352 -0.73 16.93 6.36
C ILE A 352 -0.43 16.90 7.86
N PRO A 353 -1.29 16.30 8.69
CA PRO A 353 -1.05 16.17 10.12
C PRO A 353 -0.03 15.05 10.38
N LEU A 354 0.98 15.34 11.16
CA LEU A 354 2.07 14.42 11.53
C LEU A 354 2.19 14.34 13.05
N PRO A 355 2.24 13.14 13.66
CA PRO A 355 2.54 13.03 15.08
C PRO A 355 3.91 13.64 15.41
N GLU A 356 4.05 14.39 16.52
CA GLU A 356 5.34 14.95 16.96
C GLU A 356 6.41 13.86 17.14
N THR A 357 6.01 12.66 17.54
CA THR A 357 6.92 11.52 17.66
C THR A 357 7.51 11.10 16.31
N LEU A 358 6.72 11.19 15.23
CA LEU A 358 7.19 10.96 13.86
C LEU A 358 8.10 12.11 13.42
N ALA A 359 7.69 13.36 13.65
CA ALA A 359 8.49 14.54 13.31
C ALA A 359 9.88 14.53 13.97
N ARG A 360 9.96 14.13 15.24
CA ARG A 360 11.25 13.97 15.95
C ARG A 360 12.14 12.89 15.31
N LYS A 361 11.56 11.76 14.90
CA LYS A 361 12.31 10.69 14.19
C LYS A 361 12.83 11.18 12.85
N ILE A 362 12.01 11.93 12.09
CA ILE A 362 12.43 12.52 10.81
C ILE A 362 13.53 13.55 11.03
N ARG A 363 13.43 14.39 12.06
CA ARG A 363 14.50 15.35 12.44
C ARG A 363 15.82 14.63 12.69
N ALA A 364 15.80 13.53 13.44
CA ALA A 364 17.01 12.73 13.67
C ALA A 364 17.60 12.15 12.35
N LEU A 365 16.75 11.75 11.38
CA LEU A 365 17.25 11.37 10.05
C LEU A 365 17.85 12.55 9.28
N CYS A 366 17.29 13.75 9.43
CA CYS A 366 17.83 14.97 8.82
C CYS A 366 19.20 15.34 9.40
N ASP A 367 19.33 15.30 10.73
CA ASP A 367 20.58 15.58 11.42
C ASP A 367 21.68 14.59 10.99
N ASP A 368 21.35 13.31 10.92
CA ASP A 368 22.25 12.25 10.48
C ASP A 368 22.66 12.36 8.98
N ALA A 369 21.74 12.81 8.14
CA ALA A 369 21.98 13.01 6.71
C ALA A 369 22.53 14.42 6.37
N ASN A 370 22.68 15.30 7.37
CA ASN A 370 23.10 16.70 7.22
C ASN A 370 22.21 17.48 6.21
N VAL A 371 20.89 17.33 6.33
CA VAL A 371 19.89 18.08 5.56
C VAL A 371 18.96 18.88 6.47
N PRO A 372 18.37 20.02 6.00
CA PRO A 372 17.46 20.80 6.82
C PRO A 372 16.17 20.06 7.15
N PHE A 373 15.61 20.32 8.35
CA PHE A 373 14.27 19.86 8.72
C PHE A 373 13.23 20.87 8.23
N LEU A 374 12.29 20.44 7.41
CA LEU A 374 11.36 21.30 6.67
C LEU A 374 9.90 21.17 7.13
N LEU A 375 9.60 20.35 8.14
CA LEU A 375 8.22 20.03 8.53
C LEU A 375 7.65 20.96 9.63
N ALA A 376 8.38 21.98 10.04
CA ALA A 376 7.95 22.95 11.06
C ALA A 376 7.28 24.16 10.41
#